data_17096db90a773da06fe9b313220feedf
#
_entry.id   17096db90a773da06fe9b313220feedf
#
_cell.length_a   1.000
_cell.length_b   1.000
_cell.length_c   1.000
_cell.angle_alpha   90.00
_cell.angle_beta   90.00
_cell.angle_gamma   90.00
#
_symmetry.space_group_name_H-M   'P 1'
#
loop_
_entity.id
_entity.type
_entity.pdbx_description
1 polymer ?
#
loop_
_entity_poly.entity_id
_entity_poly.type
_entity_poly.pdbx_seq_one_letter_code
_entity_poly.pdbx_strand_id
1 'polypeptide(L)'
;MVVKRPTTIKDVAKKAGVSISTVSRVINDSKPVTNEVKQRVLDVIKETGYVPNPLARSLVTKKSQLIGVIVPEVTDTFAAEVLNGIEEISKMYDYDILLANTYSEKDLEVKNINLLRAKQVEGIVMISWDIDKDVVGLLEDSGIPAVYISKTTRDFDIYNVSINNNSAVKDMTNFLLDRGHKKIALLNTTFQTNLADERLTGYRDAIVGRGLKVNEGF
;
A
#
# COMPACT_ATOMS: atom_id res chain seq x y z
N MET A 1 -26.44 18.97 -23.54
CA MET A 1 -25.65 19.55 -22.42
C MET A 1 -24.42 20.22 -23.00
N VAL A 2 -24.24 21.52 -22.83
CA VAL A 2 -23.02 22.21 -23.25
C VAL A 2 -21.96 21.92 -22.19
N VAL A 3 -20.95 21.11 -22.54
CA VAL A 3 -19.83 20.83 -21.65
C VAL A 3 -19.04 22.12 -21.48
N LYS A 4 -19.20 22.78 -20.32
CA LYS A 4 -18.46 24.00 -19.99
C LYS A 4 -16.98 23.65 -19.88
N ARG A 5 -16.12 24.34 -20.63
CA ARG A 5 -14.68 24.15 -20.55
C ARG A 5 -14.22 24.31 -19.07
N PRO A 6 -13.43 23.39 -18.54
CA PRO A 6 -12.94 23.52 -17.17
C PRO A 6 -12.07 24.78 -17.02
N THR A 7 -12.28 25.47 -15.92
CA THR A 7 -11.48 26.66 -15.56
C THR A 7 -10.00 26.27 -15.40
N THR A 8 -9.10 27.06 -15.93
CA THR A 8 -7.65 26.84 -15.86
C THR A 8 -6.99 27.83 -14.91
N ILE A 9 -5.76 27.52 -14.48
CA ILE A 9 -4.94 28.44 -13.67
C ILE A 9 -4.73 29.81 -14.39
N LYS A 10 -4.71 29.80 -15.72
CA LYS A 10 -4.63 31.04 -16.53
C LYS A 10 -5.87 31.88 -16.38
N ASP A 11 -7.04 31.29 -16.32
CA ASP A 11 -8.31 32.00 -16.15
C ASP A 11 -8.39 32.62 -14.75
N VAL A 12 -7.94 31.87 -13.72
CA VAL A 12 -7.83 32.41 -12.34
C VAL A 12 -6.87 33.59 -12.28
N ALA A 13 -5.68 33.47 -12.86
CA ALA A 13 -4.67 34.51 -12.88
C ALA A 13 -5.19 35.79 -13.56
N LYS A 14 -5.84 35.65 -14.71
CA LYS A 14 -6.45 36.76 -15.45
C LYS A 14 -7.55 37.45 -14.62
N LYS A 15 -8.43 36.67 -13.98
CA LYS A 15 -9.54 37.20 -13.19
C LYS A 15 -9.09 37.85 -11.89
N ALA A 16 -8.05 37.30 -11.23
CA ALA A 16 -7.46 37.85 -10.03
C ALA A 16 -6.51 39.03 -10.28
N GLY A 17 -6.18 39.34 -11.55
CA GLY A 17 -5.25 40.41 -11.91
C GLY A 17 -3.81 40.13 -11.44
N VAL A 18 -3.37 38.90 -11.45
CA VAL A 18 -2.03 38.49 -11.00
C VAL A 18 -1.36 37.54 -12.01
N SER A 19 -0.08 37.26 -11.82
CA SER A 19 0.62 36.31 -12.66
C SER A 19 0.22 34.86 -12.30
N ILE A 20 0.38 33.92 -13.26
CA ILE A 20 0.18 32.48 -13.03
C ILE A 20 1.07 31.98 -11.89
N SER A 21 2.31 32.46 -11.81
CA SER A 21 3.23 32.11 -10.73
C SER A 21 2.75 32.60 -9.35
N THR A 22 2.05 33.75 -9.29
CA THR A 22 1.43 34.25 -8.05
C THR A 22 0.28 33.31 -7.61
N VAL A 23 -0.60 32.93 -8.54
CA VAL A 23 -1.67 31.97 -8.26
C VAL A 23 -1.08 30.64 -7.76
N SER A 24 -0.06 30.12 -8.43
CA SER A 24 0.63 28.87 -8.01
C SER A 24 1.24 28.99 -6.60
N ARG A 25 1.83 30.14 -6.25
CA ARG A 25 2.36 30.39 -4.90
C ARG A 25 1.27 30.38 -3.84
N VAL A 26 0.12 30.99 -4.13
CA VAL A 26 -1.02 31.00 -3.21
C VAL A 26 -1.56 29.60 -3.00
N ILE A 27 -1.71 28.80 -4.07
CA ILE A 27 -2.25 27.43 -3.99
C ILE A 27 -1.31 26.51 -3.23
N ASN A 28 0.01 26.61 -3.47
CA ASN A 28 1.00 25.69 -2.91
C ASN A 28 1.68 26.24 -1.65
N ASP A 29 1.30 27.43 -1.19
CA ASP A 29 1.92 28.14 -0.04
C ASP A 29 3.46 28.16 -0.09
N SER A 30 4.01 28.19 -1.31
CA SER A 30 5.44 27.94 -1.57
C SER A 30 6.34 29.15 -1.36
N LYS A 31 5.80 30.36 -1.40
CA LYS A 31 6.49 31.65 -1.13
C LYS A 31 5.51 32.67 -0.60
N PRO A 32 5.97 33.61 0.24
CA PRO A 32 5.11 34.64 0.79
C PRO A 32 4.46 35.48 -0.31
N VAL A 33 3.19 35.78 -0.15
CA VAL A 33 2.41 36.74 -0.89
C VAL A 33 1.69 37.61 0.12
N THR A 34 1.31 38.87 -0.27
CA THR A 34 0.54 39.72 0.63
C THR A 34 -0.83 39.14 0.92
N ASN A 35 -1.35 39.35 2.12
CA ASN A 35 -2.67 38.82 2.52
C ASN A 35 -3.78 39.24 1.56
N GLU A 36 -3.72 40.45 1.05
CA GLU A 36 -4.68 41.00 0.08
C GLU A 36 -4.67 40.19 -1.23
N VAL A 37 -3.48 39.89 -1.77
CA VAL A 37 -3.33 39.07 -2.98
C VAL A 37 -3.77 37.64 -2.73
N LYS A 38 -3.40 37.08 -1.58
CA LYS A 38 -3.81 35.69 -1.20
C LYS A 38 -5.34 35.61 -1.16
N GLN A 39 -6.01 36.52 -0.47
CA GLN A 39 -7.47 36.51 -0.35
C GLN A 39 -8.14 36.66 -1.72
N ARG A 40 -7.72 37.65 -2.52
CA ARG A 40 -8.27 37.84 -3.87
C ARG A 40 -8.15 36.62 -4.77
N VAL A 41 -7.03 35.89 -4.72
CA VAL A 41 -6.85 34.66 -5.50
C VAL A 41 -7.78 33.56 -4.99
N LEU A 42 -7.90 33.38 -3.67
CA LEU A 42 -8.78 32.37 -3.07
C LEU A 42 -10.26 32.63 -3.40
N ASP A 43 -10.69 33.92 -3.38
CA ASP A 43 -12.05 34.31 -3.75
C ASP A 43 -12.36 33.94 -5.21
N VAL A 44 -11.42 34.24 -6.12
CA VAL A 44 -11.55 33.86 -7.54
C VAL A 44 -11.59 32.35 -7.74
N ILE A 45 -10.76 31.58 -7.02
CA ILE A 45 -10.79 30.12 -7.05
C ILE A 45 -12.17 29.62 -6.64
N LYS A 46 -12.70 30.13 -5.52
CA LYS A 46 -14.03 29.74 -5.02
C LYS A 46 -15.15 30.08 -6.01
N GLU A 47 -15.10 31.32 -6.60
CA GLU A 47 -16.11 31.80 -7.55
C GLU A 47 -16.09 31.00 -8.86
N THR A 48 -14.90 30.64 -9.34
CA THR A 48 -14.72 29.94 -10.63
C THR A 48 -14.86 28.43 -10.53
N GLY A 49 -14.83 27.87 -9.32
CA GLY A 49 -14.78 26.42 -9.10
C GLY A 49 -13.48 25.79 -9.63
N TYR A 50 -12.41 26.57 -9.70
CA TYR A 50 -11.12 26.03 -10.17
C TYR A 50 -10.59 25.00 -9.19
N VAL A 51 -10.27 23.81 -9.72
CA VAL A 51 -9.59 22.75 -8.97
C VAL A 51 -8.15 22.65 -9.48
N PRO A 52 -7.14 22.77 -8.58
CA PRO A 52 -5.77 22.57 -8.97
C PRO A 52 -5.58 21.19 -9.60
N ASN A 53 -4.83 21.16 -10.70
CA ASN A 53 -4.54 19.89 -11.37
C ASN A 53 -3.34 19.19 -10.68
N PRO A 54 -3.54 18.02 -10.03
CA PRO A 54 -2.47 17.29 -9.35
C PRO A 54 -1.31 16.93 -10.29
N LEU A 55 -1.62 16.58 -11.55
CA LEU A 55 -0.60 16.27 -12.55
C LEU A 55 0.29 17.49 -12.88
N ALA A 56 -0.30 18.67 -12.97
CA ALA A 56 0.48 19.90 -13.19
C ALA A 56 1.34 20.24 -11.95
N ARG A 57 0.84 19.94 -10.75
CA ARG A 57 1.58 20.11 -9.49
C ARG A 57 2.75 19.13 -9.43
N SER A 58 2.55 17.85 -9.74
CA SER A 58 3.59 16.82 -9.68
C SER A 58 4.75 17.11 -10.65
N LEU A 59 4.48 17.68 -11.82
CA LEU A 59 5.51 18.10 -12.78
C LEU A 59 6.43 19.22 -12.19
N VAL A 60 5.89 20.10 -11.35
CA VAL A 60 6.65 21.18 -10.73
C VAL A 60 7.37 20.73 -9.46
N THR A 61 6.67 19.97 -8.61
CA THR A 61 7.20 19.51 -7.30
C THR A 61 8.04 18.25 -7.41
N LYS A 62 7.96 17.51 -8.52
CA LYS A 62 8.50 16.16 -8.72
C LYS A 62 7.97 15.15 -7.68
N LYS A 63 6.81 15.45 -7.10
CA LYS A 63 6.13 14.59 -6.13
C LYS A 63 4.70 14.37 -6.60
N SER A 64 4.30 13.10 -6.69
CA SER A 64 2.94 12.72 -7.07
C SER A 64 1.98 12.70 -5.87
N GLN A 65 2.53 12.51 -4.67
CA GLN A 65 1.79 12.22 -3.43
C GLN A 65 0.89 10.98 -3.58
N LEU A 66 1.37 9.98 -4.33
CA LEU A 66 0.67 8.72 -4.56
C LEU A 66 1.47 7.55 -4.00
N ILE A 67 0.79 6.65 -3.29
CA ILE A 67 1.30 5.34 -2.90
C ILE A 67 0.52 4.27 -3.66
N GLY A 68 1.23 3.35 -4.29
CA GLY A 68 0.63 2.15 -4.88
C GLY A 68 0.43 1.08 -3.81
N VAL A 69 -0.76 0.49 -3.74
CA VAL A 69 -1.01 -0.67 -2.89
C VAL A 69 -1.49 -1.80 -3.75
N ILE A 70 -0.72 -2.89 -3.78
CA ILE A 70 -1.05 -4.11 -4.52
C ILE A 70 -1.54 -5.14 -3.52
N VAL A 71 -2.73 -5.69 -3.77
CA VAL A 71 -3.35 -6.71 -2.90
C VAL A 71 -3.71 -7.95 -3.70
N PRO A 72 -3.67 -9.16 -3.09
CA PRO A 72 -4.10 -10.38 -3.76
C PRO A 72 -5.60 -10.36 -4.04
N GLU A 73 -6.39 -9.95 -3.06
CA GLU A 73 -7.83 -9.83 -3.19
C GLU A 73 -8.37 -8.81 -2.18
N VAL A 74 -9.21 -7.86 -2.66
CA VAL A 74 -9.77 -6.80 -1.81
C VAL A 74 -10.81 -7.31 -0.81
N THR A 75 -11.37 -8.49 -1.04
CA THR A 75 -12.34 -9.15 -0.16
C THR A 75 -11.67 -9.95 0.95
N ASP A 76 -10.36 -10.14 0.90
CA ASP A 76 -9.60 -10.77 1.96
C ASP A 76 -9.57 -9.89 3.21
N THR A 77 -10.02 -10.44 4.34
CA THR A 77 -10.15 -9.69 5.60
C THR A 77 -8.82 -9.14 6.08
N PHE A 78 -7.74 -9.92 5.97
CA PHE A 78 -6.41 -9.47 6.39
C PHE A 78 -5.92 -8.32 5.50
N ALA A 79 -6.05 -8.47 4.17
CA ALA A 79 -5.67 -7.42 3.24
C ALA A 79 -6.50 -6.14 3.46
N ALA A 80 -7.79 -6.26 3.76
CA ALA A 80 -8.66 -5.13 4.07
C ALA A 80 -8.25 -4.39 5.36
N GLU A 81 -7.92 -5.12 6.43
CA GLU A 81 -7.46 -4.50 7.68
C GLU A 81 -6.10 -3.79 7.50
N VAL A 82 -5.17 -4.41 6.79
CA VAL A 82 -3.89 -3.80 6.45
C VAL A 82 -4.09 -2.55 5.61
N LEU A 83 -4.97 -2.60 4.60
CA LEU A 83 -5.28 -1.44 3.75
C LEU A 83 -5.86 -0.27 4.55
N ASN A 84 -6.73 -0.54 5.53
CA ASN A 84 -7.25 0.49 6.43
C ASN A 84 -6.11 1.20 7.20
N GLY A 85 -5.15 0.43 7.73
CA GLY A 85 -3.98 1.01 8.41
C GLY A 85 -3.10 1.83 7.47
N ILE A 86 -2.89 1.37 6.24
CA ILE A 86 -2.13 2.11 5.22
C ILE A 86 -2.86 3.42 4.87
N GLU A 87 -4.19 3.38 4.72
CA GLU A 87 -5.00 4.57 4.40
C GLU A 87 -4.93 5.63 5.50
N GLU A 88 -5.02 5.21 6.76
CA GLU A 88 -4.93 6.11 7.91
C GLU A 88 -3.58 6.86 7.92
N ILE A 89 -2.48 6.13 7.77
CA ILE A 89 -1.14 6.72 7.74
C ILE A 89 -0.95 7.57 6.48
N SER A 90 -1.40 7.13 5.31
CA SER A 90 -1.30 7.89 4.07
C SER A 90 -1.99 9.25 4.17
N LYS A 91 -3.19 9.31 4.78
CA LYS A 91 -3.92 10.56 5.04
C LYS A 91 -3.16 11.51 5.96
N MET A 92 -2.48 10.99 6.99
CA MET A 92 -1.67 11.81 7.91
C MET A 92 -0.50 12.51 7.20
N TYR A 93 -0.01 11.94 6.12
CA TYR A 93 1.10 12.47 5.33
C TYR A 93 0.67 13.08 3.98
N ASP A 94 -0.62 13.32 3.77
CA ASP A 94 -1.18 13.87 2.53
C ASP A 94 -0.86 13.02 1.28
N TYR A 95 -0.87 11.69 1.42
CA TYR A 95 -0.75 10.75 0.30
C TYR A 95 -2.10 10.16 -0.06
N ASP A 96 -2.37 10.08 -1.37
CA ASP A 96 -3.46 9.30 -1.93
C ASP A 96 -3.00 7.87 -2.25
N ILE A 97 -3.95 6.92 -2.24
CA ILE A 97 -3.68 5.51 -2.53
C ILE A 97 -4.20 5.13 -3.91
N LEU A 98 -3.37 4.46 -4.70
CA LEU A 98 -3.77 3.72 -5.89
C LEU A 98 -3.80 2.22 -5.59
N LEU A 99 -4.99 1.67 -5.45
CA LEU A 99 -5.20 0.25 -5.15
C LEU A 99 -5.24 -0.58 -6.43
N ALA A 100 -4.52 -1.70 -6.44
CA ALA A 100 -4.49 -2.67 -7.52
C ALA A 100 -4.71 -4.09 -6.99
N ASN A 101 -5.61 -4.84 -7.62
CA ASN A 101 -5.90 -6.23 -7.29
C ASN A 101 -5.21 -7.18 -8.26
N THR A 102 -4.65 -8.29 -7.77
CA THR A 102 -3.88 -9.25 -8.58
C THR A 102 -4.47 -10.64 -8.65
N TYR A 103 -5.43 -10.97 -7.77
CA TYR A 103 -5.97 -12.34 -7.62
C TYR A 103 -4.86 -13.40 -7.44
N SER A 104 -3.72 -13.00 -6.89
CA SER A 104 -2.50 -13.82 -6.76
C SER A 104 -1.95 -14.32 -8.11
N GLU A 105 -2.24 -13.60 -9.19
CA GLU A 105 -1.72 -13.93 -10.53
C GLU A 105 -0.46 -13.09 -10.80
N LYS A 106 0.68 -13.77 -11.07
CA LYS A 106 1.98 -13.14 -11.35
C LYS A 106 1.91 -12.11 -12.48
N ASP A 107 1.21 -12.43 -13.57
CA ASP A 107 1.11 -11.53 -14.71
C ASP A 107 0.39 -10.22 -14.34
N LEU A 108 -0.58 -10.28 -13.43
CA LEU A 108 -1.28 -9.11 -12.91
C LEU A 108 -0.39 -8.32 -11.93
N GLU A 109 0.46 -8.99 -11.15
CA GLU A 109 1.45 -8.30 -10.31
C GLU A 109 2.40 -7.47 -11.17
N VAL A 110 3.01 -8.08 -12.19
CA VAL A 110 3.90 -7.40 -13.15
C VAL A 110 3.19 -6.23 -13.85
N LYS A 111 1.97 -6.46 -14.34
CA LYS A 111 1.17 -5.42 -15.00
C LYS A 111 0.88 -4.25 -14.08
N ASN A 112 0.52 -4.52 -12.83
CA ASN A 112 0.16 -3.48 -11.86
C ASN A 112 1.39 -2.69 -11.40
N ILE A 113 2.55 -3.33 -11.21
CA ILE A 113 3.81 -2.63 -10.93
C ILE A 113 4.14 -1.64 -12.05
N ASN A 114 4.07 -2.07 -13.32
CA ASN A 114 4.30 -1.21 -14.46
C ASN A 114 3.28 -0.07 -14.56
N LEU A 115 2.01 -0.32 -14.24
CA LEU A 115 0.97 0.70 -14.18
C LEU A 115 1.28 1.75 -13.10
N LEU A 116 1.63 1.32 -11.88
CA LEU A 116 1.96 2.21 -10.77
C LEU A 116 3.21 3.04 -11.09
N ARG A 117 4.23 2.42 -11.73
CA ARG A 117 5.40 3.14 -12.23
C ARG A 117 5.02 4.23 -13.24
N ALA A 118 4.14 3.91 -14.19
CA ALA A 118 3.63 4.89 -15.17
C ALA A 118 2.80 6.02 -14.52
N LYS A 119 2.17 5.75 -13.37
CA LYS A 119 1.48 6.75 -12.55
C LYS A 119 2.42 7.54 -11.64
N GLN A 120 3.71 7.21 -11.64
CA GLN A 120 4.74 7.89 -10.84
C GLN A 120 4.46 7.84 -9.34
N VAL A 121 3.98 6.70 -8.82
CA VAL A 121 3.83 6.54 -7.36
C VAL A 121 5.18 6.68 -6.68
N GLU A 122 5.20 7.21 -5.47
CA GLU A 122 6.42 7.45 -4.69
C GLU A 122 6.84 6.24 -3.84
N GLY A 123 5.96 5.26 -3.69
CA GLY A 123 6.21 4.02 -3.00
C GLY A 123 5.19 2.96 -3.39
N ILE A 124 5.54 1.68 -3.19
CA ILE A 124 4.65 0.54 -3.40
C ILE A 124 4.60 -0.27 -2.11
N VAL A 125 3.38 -0.56 -1.65
CA VAL A 125 3.13 -1.58 -0.62
C VAL A 125 2.52 -2.78 -1.31
N MET A 126 3.15 -3.93 -1.20
CA MET A 126 2.70 -5.17 -1.82
C MET A 126 2.30 -6.18 -0.75
N ILE A 127 1.02 -6.51 -0.70
CA ILE A 127 0.50 -7.62 0.10
C ILE A 127 0.48 -8.83 -0.84
N SER A 128 1.25 -9.85 -0.53
CA SER A 128 1.31 -11.08 -1.35
C SER A 128 1.51 -12.30 -0.47
N TRP A 129 0.84 -13.39 -0.83
CA TRP A 129 0.96 -14.67 -0.13
C TRP A 129 2.24 -15.42 -0.52
N ASP A 130 2.84 -15.06 -1.63
CA ASP A 130 4.13 -15.58 -2.09
C ASP A 130 5.01 -14.47 -2.65
N ILE A 131 6.32 -14.63 -2.59
CA ILE A 131 7.28 -13.69 -3.16
C ILE A 131 7.93 -14.35 -4.36
N ASP A 132 7.62 -13.80 -5.54
CA ASP A 132 8.22 -14.23 -6.79
C ASP A 132 9.50 -13.43 -7.08
N LYS A 133 10.56 -14.12 -7.46
CA LYS A 133 11.87 -13.51 -7.70
C LYS A 133 11.85 -12.48 -8.83
N ASP A 134 11.09 -12.76 -9.90
CA ASP A 134 11.03 -11.84 -11.04
C ASP A 134 10.24 -10.59 -10.69
N VAL A 135 9.23 -10.71 -9.82
CA VAL A 135 8.44 -9.58 -9.30
C VAL A 135 9.31 -8.70 -8.39
N VAL A 136 10.14 -9.31 -7.54
CA VAL A 136 11.12 -8.57 -6.71
C VAL A 136 12.10 -7.84 -7.60
N GLY A 137 12.71 -8.51 -8.59
CA GLY A 137 13.63 -7.88 -9.53
C GLY A 137 13.00 -6.71 -10.28
N LEU A 138 11.74 -6.84 -10.70
CA LEU A 138 11.01 -5.75 -11.35
C LEU A 138 10.80 -4.54 -10.43
N LEU A 139 10.51 -4.76 -9.14
CA LEU A 139 10.37 -3.68 -8.16
C LEU A 139 11.72 -2.99 -7.92
N GLU A 140 12.81 -3.74 -7.75
CA GLU A 140 14.16 -3.20 -7.62
C GLU A 140 14.55 -2.35 -8.85
N ASP A 141 14.35 -2.89 -10.06
CA ASP A 141 14.63 -2.20 -11.33
C ASP A 141 13.75 -0.94 -11.53
N SER A 142 12.58 -0.90 -10.88
CA SER A 142 11.70 0.27 -10.96
C SER A 142 12.29 1.50 -10.30
N GLY A 143 13.19 1.32 -9.32
CA GLY A 143 13.73 2.37 -8.46
C GLY A 143 12.70 2.99 -7.51
N ILE A 144 11.51 2.42 -7.38
CA ILE A 144 10.46 2.86 -6.47
C ILE A 144 10.61 2.10 -5.15
N PRO A 145 10.72 2.78 -4.00
CA PRO A 145 10.75 2.11 -2.71
C PRO A 145 9.54 1.16 -2.55
N ALA A 146 9.79 -0.09 -2.18
CA ALA A 146 8.74 -1.08 -2.01
C ALA A 146 8.82 -1.77 -0.65
N VAL A 147 7.67 -2.08 -0.08
CA VAL A 147 7.51 -2.84 1.17
C VAL A 147 6.60 -4.02 0.91
N TYR A 148 7.05 -5.22 1.27
CA TYR A 148 6.21 -6.42 1.27
C TYR A 148 5.55 -6.64 2.62
N ILE A 149 4.30 -7.09 2.61
CA ILE A 149 3.55 -7.47 3.81
C ILE A 149 3.10 -8.91 3.66
N SER A 150 3.25 -9.69 4.72
CA SER A 150 2.75 -11.04 4.91
C SER A 150 3.76 -12.18 4.82
N LYS A 151 4.86 -12.07 4.06
CA LYS A 151 5.84 -13.16 3.97
C LYS A 151 7.17 -12.77 4.63
N THR A 152 7.69 -13.64 5.48
CA THR A 152 9.07 -13.54 5.93
C THR A 152 9.97 -14.18 4.88
N THR A 153 10.95 -13.45 4.35
CA THR A 153 11.97 -14.02 3.47
C THR A 153 13.35 -13.53 3.89
N ARG A 154 14.34 -14.43 3.75
CA ARG A 154 15.76 -14.10 3.89
C ARG A 154 16.48 -14.14 2.53
N ASP A 155 15.74 -14.52 1.49
CA ASP A 155 16.32 -14.77 0.16
C ASP A 155 16.46 -13.47 -0.65
N PHE A 156 15.81 -12.38 -0.20
CA PHE A 156 15.81 -11.10 -0.89
C PHE A 156 16.08 -9.97 0.10
N ASP A 157 16.83 -8.96 -0.33
CA ASP A 157 17.09 -7.72 0.41
C ASP A 157 15.94 -6.72 0.17
N ILE A 158 14.77 -7.02 0.73
CA ILE A 158 13.56 -6.21 0.60
C ILE A 158 13.04 -5.76 1.98
N TYR A 159 12.44 -4.58 2.02
CA TYR A 159 11.69 -4.17 3.19
C TYR A 159 10.46 -5.08 3.36
N ASN A 160 10.36 -5.67 4.54
CA ASN A 160 9.30 -6.64 4.82
C ASN A 160 8.65 -6.38 6.18
N VAL A 161 7.33 -6.50 6.23
CA VAL A 161 6.54 -6.53 7.48
C VAL A 161 5.82 -7.86 7.53
N SER A 162 6.16 -8.70 8.50
CA SER A 162 5.63 -10.06 8.59
C SER A 162 5.40 -10.50 10.03
N ILE A 163 4.57 -11.52 10.18
CA ILE A 163 4.36 -12.25 11.41
C ILE A 163 5.22 -13.51 11.35
N ASN A 164 5.89 -13.86 12.46
CA ASN A 164 6.54 -15.16 12.59
C ASN A 164 5.48 -16.25 12.82
N ASN A 165 4.96 -16.81 11.72
CA ASN A 165 3.88 -17.79 11.74
C ASN A 165 4.26 -19.10 12.47
N ASN A 166 5.54 -19.51 12.36
CA ASN A 166 6.04 -20.67 13.08
C ASN A 166 5.93 -20.46 14.59
N SER A 167 6.52 -19.38 15.11
CA SER A 167 6.48 -19.06 16.55
C SER A 167 5.05 -18.88 17.05
N ALA A 168 4.22 -18.14 16.31
CA ALA A 168 2.84 -17.85 16.70
C ALA A 168 2.01 -19.16 16.89
N VAL A 169 2.12 -20.09 15.94
CA VAL A 169 1.39 -21.36 16.03
C VAL A 169 2.01 -22.27 17.09
N LYS A 170 3.33 -22.28 17.25
CA LYS A 170 4.01 -23.02 18.32
C LYS A 170 3.54 -22.54 19.70
N ASP A 171 3.48 -21.23 19.92
CA ASP A 171 3.06 -20.66 21.18
C ASP A 171 1.59 -20.96 21.48
N MET A 172 0.71 -20.82 20.49
CA MET A 172 -0.71 -21.18 20.62
C MET A 172 -0.90 -22.68 20.92
N THR A 173 -0.14 -23.55 20.24
CA THR A 173 -0.21 -24.99 20.50
C THR A 173 0.29 -25.34 21.90
N ASN A 174 1.40 -24.73 22.34
CA ASN A 174 1.90 -24.89 23.71
C ASN A 174 0.89 -24.40 24.75
N PHE A 175 0.24 -23.28 24.51
CA PHE A 175 -0.82 -22.76 25.39
C PHE A 175 -1.95 -23.78 25.60
N LEU A 176 -2.37 -24.48 24.53
CA LEU A 176 -3.38 -25.53 24.65
C LEU A 176 -2.85 -26.75 25.40
N LEU A 177 -1.61 -27.16 25.14
CA LEU A 177 -0.96 -28.26 25.84
C LEU A 177 -0.80 -27.98 27.34
N ASP A 178 -0.43 -26.76 27.72
CA ASP A 178 -0.29 -26.32 29.12
C ASP A 178 -1.63 -26.35 29.86
N ARG A 179 -2.75 -26.24 29.14
CA ARG A 179 -4.11 -26.38 29.70
C ARG A 179 -4.61 -27.83 29.73
N GLY A 180 -3.74 -28.78 29.41
CA GLY A 180 -4.03 -30.22 29.51
C GLY A 180 -4.68 -30.83 28.26
N HIS A 181 -4.84 -30.08 27.15
CA HIS A 181 -5.33 -30.64 25.91
C HIS A 181 -4.27 -31.54 25.29
N LYS A 182 -4.60 -32.82 25.03
CA LYS A 182 -3.69 -33.79 24.43
C LYS A 182 -4.05 -34.16 22.99
N LYS A 183 -5.21 -33.73 22.53
CA LYS A 183 -5.70 -33.95 21.15
C LYS A 183 -5.99 -32.58 20.54
N ILE A 184 -5.04 -32.12 19.75
CA ILE A 184 -5.09 -30.81 19.10
C ILE A 184 -5.00 -31.05 17.60
N ALA A 185 -5.90 -30.48 16.82
CA ALA A 185 -5.86 -30.51 15.36
C ALA A 185 -5.48 -29.11 14.83
N LEU A 186 -4.67 -29.08 13.79
CA LEU A 186 -4.36 -27.87 13.02
C LEU A 186 -5.17 -27.89 11.73
N LEU A 187 -6.06 -26.92 11.57
CA LEU A 187 -6.68 -26.63 10.28
C LEU A 187 -5.78 -25.65 9.54
N ASN A 188 -5.31 -26.03 8.38
CA ASN A 188 -4.42 -25.25 7.55
C ASN A 188 -4.99 -25.09 6.15
N THR A 189 -4.44 -24.18 5.34
CA THR A 189 -4.85 -24.05 3.95
C THR A 189 -4.38 -25.25 3.13
N THR A 190 -5.13 -25.61 2.10
CA THR A 190 -4.75 -26.64 1.12
C THR A 190 -3.77 -26.11 0.07
N PHE A 191 -3.61 -24.79 -0.03
CA PHE A 191 -2.62 -24.19 -0.91
C PHE A 191 -1.22 -24.40 -0.31
N GLN A 192 -0.31 -24.93 -1.11
CA GLN A 192 1.10 -25.06 -0.76
C GLN A 192 1.73 -23.67 -0.76
N THR A 193 1.64 -22.99 0.36
CA THR A 193 2.30 -21.70 0.59
C THR A 193 3.32 -21.86 1.71
N ASN A 194 4.38 -21.09 1.67
CA ASN A 194 5.37 -21.06 2.75
C ASN A 194 4.72 -20.74 4.11
N LEU A 195 3.64 -19.98 4.13
CA LEU A 195 2.87 -19.67 5.35
C LEU A 195 2.23 -20.93 5.95
N ALA A 196 1.70 -21.82 5.09
CA ALA A 196 1.13 -23.10 5.54
C ALA A 196 2.21 -23.99 6.15
N ASP A 197 3.38 -24.03 5.53
CA ASP A 197 4.52 -24.84 6.00
C ASP A 197 5.09 -24.30 7.32
N GLU A 198 5.22 -22.98 7.46
CA GLU A 198 5.65 -22.34 8.72
C GLU A 198 4.70 -22.68 9.87
N ARG A 199 3.38 -22.58 9.65
CA ARG A 199 2.36 -22.92 10.64
C ARG A 199 2.39 -24.39 11.03
N LEU A 200 2.49 -25.27 10.04
CA LEU A 200 2.59 -26.70 10.26
C LEU A 200 3.85 -27.06 11.05
N THR A 201 4.99 -26.46 10.73
CA THR A 201 6.24 -26.66 11.43
C THR A 201 6.12 -26.21 12.90
N GLY A 202 5.55 -25.04 13.17
CA GLY A 202 5.32 -24.56 14.53
C GLY A 202 4.43 -25.49 15.35
N TYR A 203 3.36 -26.02 14.74
CA TYR A 203 2.50 -27.00 15.38
C TYR A 203 3.26 -28.30 15.70
N ARG A 204 4.00 -28.86 14.74
CA ARG A 204 4.80 -30.09 14.93
C ARG A 204 5.85 -29.92 16.02
N ASP A 205 6.56 -28.81 16.02
CA ASP A 205 7.58 -28.48 17.03
C ASP A 205 7.00 -28.48 18.44
N ALA A 206 5.82 -27.89 18.62
CA ALA A 206 5.16 -27.85 19.92
C ALA A 206 4.73 -29.25 20.40
N ILE A 207 4.11 -30.05 19.53
CA ILE A 207 3.65 -31.40 19.84
C ILE A 207 4.84 -32.31 20.19
N VAL A 208 5.86 -32.33 19.33
CA VAL A 208 7.07 -33.16 19.51
C VAL A 208 7.87 -32.72 20.75
N GLY A 209 7.98 -31.39 20.97
CA GLY A 209 8.67 -30.84 22.14
C GLY A 209 8.06 -31.25 23.48
N ARG A 210 6.81 -31.72 23.50
CA ARG A 210 6.13 -32.25 24.68
C ARG A 210 6.10 -33.80 24.71
N GLY A 211 6.87 -34.45 23.84
CA GLY A 211 6.94 -35.94 23.77
C GLY A 211 5.66 -36.60 23.21
N LEU A 212 4.79 -35.79 22.56
CA LEU A 212 3.59 -36.30 21.90
C LEU A 212 3.89 -36.65 20.45
N LYS A 213 3.03 -37.50 19.85
CA LYS A 213 3.13 -37.84 18.43
C LYS A 213 2.18 -36.96 17.61
N VAL A 214 2.68 -36.44 16.50
CA VAL A 214 1.84 -35.79 15.48
C VAL A 214 1.04 -36.90 14.79
N ASN A 215 -0.27 -36.73 14.71
CA ASN A 215 -1.13 -37.66 13.96
C ASN A 215 -1.36 -37.01 12.57
N GLU A 216 -0.82 -37.64 11.53
CA GLU A 216 -0.92 -37.17 10.13
C GLU A 216 -2.13 -37.78 9.39
N GLY A 217 -3.01 -38.47 10.11
CA GLY A 217 -4.16 -39.22 9.55
C GLY A 217 -5.48 -38.44 9.50
N PHE A 218 -5.45 -37.11 9.54
CA PHE A 218 -6.64 -36.27 9.39
C PHE A 218 -6.44 -35.28 8.26
#